data_2e88f64ba6a6406f6413da94cea5a7d0
#
_entry.id   2e88f64ba6a6406f6413da94cea5a7d0
#
_cell.length_a   1.000
_cell.length_b   1.000
_cell.length_c   1.000
_cell.angle_alpha   90.00
_cell.angle_beta   90.00
_cell.angle_gamma   90.00
#
_symmetry.space_group_name_H-M   'P 1'
#
loop_
_entity.id
_entity.type
_entity.pdbx_description
1 polymer ?
#
loop_
_entity_poly.entity_id
_entity_poly.type
_entity_poly.pdbx_seq_one_letter_code
_entity_poly.pdbx_strand_id
1 'polypeptide(L)'
;MFRKLSTVALAAAGVALIAASPVKAQSVADFYKGRTVTLVYGFGAGGTYGRYSLVLAEFLSKYIPGNPKIVAQSMPGAGGLKAANFAYNVMPKDGSSLYMPVDSLIISQLLRPNKVKFQADKFIWLGTVIQSNAVIVVRSDAGINTLSDLKSKQVVM
;
A
#
# COMPACT_ATOMS: atom_id res chain seq x y z
N MET A 1 -29.07 -61.51 6.77
CA MET A 1 -29.20 -60.16 7.34
C MET A 1 -28.04 -59.23 6.94
N PHE A 2 -26.93 -59.71 6.41
CA PHE A 2 -25.74 -58.93 6.06
C PHE A 2 -25.73 -58.29 4.64
N ARG A 3 -26.64 -58.67 3.72
CA ARG A 3 -26.70 -58.15 2.35
C ARG A 3 -27.35 -56.75 2.17
N LYS A 4 -28.15 -56.33 3.11
CA LYS A 4 -28.82 -55.00 3.08
C LYS A 4 -27.98 -53.86 3.66
N LEU A 5 -26.95 -54.15 4.47
CA LEU A 5 -26.03 -53.15 4.98
C LEU A 5 -25.01 -52.64 3.95
N SER A 6 -24.62 -53.51 2.99
CA SER A 6 -23.63 -53.14 1.95
C SER A 6 -24.18 -52.14 0.91
N THR A 7 -25.46 -52.21 0.58
CA THR A 7 -26.12 -51.33 -0.38
C THR A 7 -26.34 -49.91 0.13
N VAL A 8 -26.58 -49.75 1.44
CA VAL A 8 -26.77 -48.44 2.07
C VAL A 8 -25.42 -47.70 2.19
N ALA A 9 -24.31 -48.43 2.46
CA ALA A 9 -22.99 -47.84 2.55
C ALA A 9 -22.48 -47.35 1.20
N LEU A 10 -22.78 -48.05 0.08
CA LEU A 10 -22.41 -47.60 -1.29
C LEU A 10 -23.21 -46.38 -1.72
N ALA A 11 -24.49 -46.25 -1.33
CA ALA A 11 -25.32 -45.11 -1.67
C ALA A 11 -24.87 -43.84 -0.91
N ALA A 12 -24.44 -44.00 0.36
CA ALA A 12 -23.89 -42.88 1.15
C ALA A 12 -22.56 -42.35 0.62
N ALA A 13 -21.69 -43.24 0.13
CA ALA A 13 -20.41 -42.83 -0.51
C ALA A 13 -20.60 -42.10 -1.85
N GLY A 14 -21.64 -42.44 -2.62
CA GLY A 14 -21.97 -41.77 -3.88
C GLY A 14 -22.49 -40.33 -3.69
N VAL A 15 -23.24 -40.08 -2.63
CA VAL A 15 -23.79 -38.73 -2.33
C VAL A 15 -22.68 -37.78 -1.81
N ALA A 16 -21.67 -38.30 -1.10
CA ALA A 16 -20.56 -37.48 -0.60
C ALA A 16 -19.63 -36.95 -1.71
N LEU A 17 -19.53 -37.63 -2.85
CA LEU A 17 -18.72 -37.20 -4.02
C LEU A 17 -19.37 -36.08 -4.84
N ILE A 18 -20.68 -35.88 -4.76
CA ILE A 18 -21.40 -34.87 -5.55
C ILE A 18 -21.33 -33.49 -4.86
N ALA A 19 -21.00 -33.42 -3.56
CA ALA A 19 -20.93 -32.17 -2.79
C ALA A 19 -19.59 -31.40 -2.93
N ALA A 20 -18.58 -31.98 -3.57
CA ALA A 20 -17.32 -31.31 -3.87
C ALA A 20 -17.40 -30.50 -5.17
N SER A 21 -18.28 -29.51 -5.24
CA SER A 21 -18.22 -28.50 -6.31
C SER A 21 -16.85 -27.84 -6.24
N PRO A 22 -16.08 -27.78 -7.35
CA PRO A 22 -14.83 -27.05 -7.36
C PRO A 22 -15.13 -25.59 -7.06
N VAL A 23 -14.69 -25.11 -5.91
CA VAL A 23 -14.69 -23.69 -5.60
C VAL A 23 -13.77 -23.03 -6.64
N LYS A 24 -14.36 -22.44 -7.69
CA LYS A 24 -13.61 -21.62 -8.64
C LYS A 24 -13.05 -20.43 -7.85
N ALA A 25 -11.72 -20.39 -7.72
CA ALA A 25 -11.07 -19.19 -7.23
C ALA A 25 -11.46 -18.02 -8.15
N GLN A 26 -11.97 -16.95 -7.58
CA GLN A 26 -12.30 -15.74 -8.32
C GLN A 26 -11.05 -15.25 -9.05
N SER A 27 -11.16 -14.98 -10.36
CA SER A 27 -10.03 -14.44 -11.11
C SER A 27 -9.70 -13.01 -10.61
N VAL A 28 -8.44 -12.59 -10.75
CA VAL A 28 -8.03 -11.22 -10.41
C VAL A 28 -8.86 -10.20 -11.19
N ALA A 29 -9.15 -10.47 -12.46
CA ALA A 29 -9.98 -9.62 -13.30
C ALA A 29 -11.43 -9.53 -12.79
N ASP A 30 -12.03 -10.64 -12.36
CA ASP A 30 -13.38 -10.63 -11.79
C ASP A 30 -13.43 -9.90 -10.45
N PHE A 31 -12.36 -10.01 -9.66
CA PHE A 31 -12.27 -9.27 -8.39
C PHE A 31 -12.29 -7.75 -8.62
N TYR A 32 -11.53 -7.25 -9.59
CA TYR A 32 -11.39 -5.80 -9.82
C TYR A 32 -12.46 -5.21 -10.75
N LYS A 33 -13.16 -6.02 -11.53
CA LYS A 33 -14.16 -5.56 -12.50
C LYS A 33 -15.27 -4.74 -11.83
N GLY A 34 -15.42 -3.49 -12.26
CA GLY A 34 -16.42 -2.56 -11.73
C GLY A 34 -16.13 -2.03 -10.31
N ARG A 35 -15.01 -2.40 -9.70
CA ARG A 35 -14.63 -1.90 -8.38
C ARG A 35 -13.89 -0.57 -8.45
N THR A 36 -13.92 0.13 -7.32
CA THR A 36 -13.07 1.30 -7.08
C THR A 36 -11.94 0.90 -6.14
N VAL A 37 -10.70 1.24 -6.52
CA VAL A 37 -9.50 1.12 -5.69
C VAL A 37 -9.18 2.51 -5.14
N THR A 38 -9.00 2.63 -3.84
CA THR A 38 -8.64 3.90 -3.19
C THR A 38 -7.13 3.99 -3.02
N LEU A 39 -6.51 5.04 -3.56
CA LEU A 39 -5.10 5.37 -3.37
C LEU A 39 -4.97 6.51 -2.37
N VAL A 40 -4.58 6.20 -1.13
CA VAL A 40 -4.39 7.22 -0.07
C VAL A 40 -2.96 7.75 -0.10
N TYR A 41 -2.80 9.07 0.11
CA TYR A 41 -1.49 9.73 0.25
C TYR A 41 -1.53 10.81 1.32
N GLY A 42 -0.36 11.10 1.94
CA GLY A 42 -0.27 11.87 3.20
C GLY A 42 -0.10 13.38 3.07
N PHE A 43 -0.26 13.97 1.87
CA PHE A 43 -0.02 15.39 1.61
C PHE A 43 -1.14 16.03 0.80
N GLY A 44 -1.09 17.36 0.62
CA GLY A 44 -2.03 18.08 -0.23
C GLY A 44 -1.89 17.72 -1.71
N ALA A 45 -2.98 17.84 -2.47
CA ALA A 45 -3.04 17.47 -3.87
C ALA A 45 -2.09 18.27 -4.78
N GLY A 46 -1.78 19.52 -4.43
CA GLY A 46 -0.88 20.39 -5.20
C GLY A 46 0.62 20.08 -5.04
N GLY A 47 0.99 19.28 -4.03
CA GLY A 47 2.39 18.88 -3.80
C GLY A 47 2.82 17.69 -4.65
N THR A 48 4.11 17.35 -4.56
CA THR A 48 4.74 16.27 -5.33
C THR A 48 4.03 14.92 -5.14
N TYR A 49 3.77 14.53 -3.90
CA TYR A 49 3.04 13.27 -3.60
C TYR A 49 1.62 13.28 -4.17
N GLY A 50 0.93 14.42 -4.10
CA GLY A 50 -0.40 14.55 -4.69
C GLY A 50 -0.37 14.37 -6.20
N ARG A 51 0.56 15.03 -6.90
CA ARG A 51 0.71 14.91 -8.36
C ARG A 51 1.03 13.48 -8.79
N TYR A 52 1.97 12.81 -8.12
CA TYR A 52 2.27 11.40 -8.42
C TYR A 52 1.09 10.48 -8.14
N SER A 53 0.34 10.72 -7.06
CA SER A 53 -0.86 9.93 -6.77
C SER A 53 -1.95 10.11 -7.81
N LEU A 54 -2.13 11.32 -8.33
CA LEU A 54 -3.09 11.59 -9.41
C LEU A 54 -2.67 10.91 -10.71
N VAL A 55 -1.39 11.00 -11.09
CA VAL A 55 -0.85 10.30 -12.27
C VAL A 55 -1.01 8.79 -12.13
N LEU A 56 -0.68 8.22 -10.97
CA LEU A 56 -0.91 6.80 -10.73
C LEU A 56 -2.39 6.43 -10.82
N ALA A 57 -3.28 7.23 -10.25
CA ALA A 57 -4.72 6.97 -10.32
C ALA A 57 -5.25 6.96 -11.76
N GLU A 58 -4.71 7.83 -12.61
CA GLU A 58 -5.10 7.92 -14.02
C GLU A 58 -4.60 6.73 -14.85
N PHE A 59 -3.35 6.33 -14.65
CA PHE A 59 -2.71 5.36 -15.55
C PHE A 59 -2.69 3.92 -15.03
N LEU A 60 -2.59 3.71 -13.71
CA LEU A 60 -2.42 2.38 -13.11
C LEU A 60 -3.60 1.44 -13.40
N SER A 61 -4.82 1.97 -13.54
CA SER A 61 -6.02 1.19 -13.88
C SER A 61 -5.82 0.30 -15.10
N LYS A 62 -5.11 0.79 -16.11
CA LYS A 62 -4.86 0.07 -17.38
C LYS A 62 -4.02 -1.19 -17.22
N TYR A 63 -3.26 -1.29 -16.13
CA TYR A 63 -2.33 -2.38 -15.84
C TYR A 63 -2.89 -3.38 -14.81
N ILE A 64 -4.05 -3.08 -14.23
CA ILE A 64 -4.72 -3.99 -13.28
C ILE A 64 -5.80 -4.78 -14.06
N PRO A 65 -5.75 -6.14 -14.07
CA PRO A 65 -6.80 -6.94 -14.69
C PRO A 65 -8.18 -6.56 -14.14
N GLY A 66 -9.16 -6.38 -15.01
CA GLY A 66 -10.50 -5.92 -14.63
C GLY A 66 -10.66 -4.40 -14.68
N ASN A 67 -9.60 -3.62 -14.92
CA ASN A 67 -9.58 -2.17 -15.12
C ASN A 67 -10.40 -1.40 -14.05
N PRO A 68 -10.09 -1.55 -12.75
CA PRO A 68 -10.81 -0.86 -11.68
C PRO A 68 -10.66 0.64 -11.79
N LYS A 69 -11.66 1.40 -11.35
CA LYS A 69 -11.50 2.84 -11.16
C LYS A 69 -10.54 3.09 -9.99
N ILE A 70 -9.52 3.93 -10.16
CA ILE A 70 -8.64 4.32 -9.06
C ILE A 70 -8.95 5.75 -8.65
N VAL A 71 -9.15 5.96 -7.34
CA VAL A 71 -9.46 7.28 -6.76
C VAL A 71 -8.35 7.67 -5.79
N ALA A 72 -7.64 8.75 -6.10
CA ALA A 72 -6.61 9.30 -5.22
C ALA A 72 -7.27 10.14 -4.11
N GLN A 73 -6.95 9.81 -2.84
CA GLN A 73 -7.49 10.45 -1.65
C GLN A 73 -6.39 11.09 -0.82
N SER A 74 -6.44 12.41 -0.67
CA SER A 74 -5.53 13.18 0.18
C SER A 74 -5.89 13.02 1.65
N MET A 75 -4.90 12.74 2.48
CA MET A 75 -5.05 12.67 3.96
C MET A 75 -3.84 13.35 4.63
N PRO A 76 -3.72 14.68 4.54
CA PRO A 76 -2.59 15.40 5.10
C PRO A 76 -2.59 15.39 6.63
N GLY A 77 -1.40 15.51 7.21
CA GLY A 77 -1.20 15.67 8.65
C GLY A 77 0.03 14.94 9.17
N ALA A 78 0.67 15.57 10.16
CA ALA A 78 1.84 15.04 10.88
C ALA A 78 2.98 14.55 9.97
N GLY A 79 3.29 15.26 8.87
CA GLY A 79 4.32 14.86 7.92
C GLY A 79 4.00 13.52 7.21
N GLY A 80 2.73 13.22 6.96
CA GLY A 80 2.28 11.98 6.34
C GLY A 80 1.97 10.84 7.32
N LEU A 81 2.32 10.97 8.61
CA LEU A 81 2.08 9.91 9.61
C LEU A 81 0.60 9.63 9.86
N LYS A 82 -0.29 10.64 9.68
CA LYS A 82 -1.74 10.42 9.76
C LYS A 82 -2.19 9.40 8.71
N ALA A 83 -1.81 9.59 7.46
CA ALA A 83 -2.15 8.68 6.38
C ALA A 83 -1.51 7.29 6.58
N ALA A 84 -0.27 7.22 7.05
CA ALA A 84 0.43 5.97 7.35
C ALA A 84 -0.30 5.14 8.42
N ASN A 85 -0.65 5.79 9.54
CA ASN A 85 -1.38 5.14 10.62
C ASN A 85 -2.77 4.67 10.16
N PHE A 86 -3.46 5.47 9.35
CA PHE A 86 -4.75 5.11 8.76
C PHE A 86 -4.61 3.93 7.80
N ALA A 87 -3.63 3.98 6.89
CA ALA A 87 -3.40 2.91 5.93
C ALA A 87 -3.13 1.56 6.61
N TYR A 88 -2.32 1.58 7.68
CA TYR A 88 -1.97 0.36 8.39
C TYR A 88 -3.12 -0.23 9.21
N ASN A 89 -3.91 0.61 9.92
CA ASN A 89 -4.86 0.15 10.92
C ASN A 89 -6.32 0.10 10.43
N VAL A 90 -6.67 0.88 9.41
CA VAL A 90 -8.07 1.13 9.03
C VAL A 90 -8.40 0.72 7.60
N MET A 91 -7.46 0.90 6.65
CA MET A 91 -7.75 0.57 5.25
C MET A 91 -8.02 -0.91 5.07
N PRO A 92 -8.96 -1.28 4.16
CA PRO A 92 -9.17 -2.67 3.76
C PRO A 92 -7.87 -3.33 3.28
N LYS A 93 -7.66 -4.59 3.64
CA LYS A 93 -6.46 -5.39 3.28
C LYS A 93 -6.77 -6.45 2.23
N ASP A 94 -7.81 -6.22 1.44
CA ASP A 94 -8.32 -7.13 0.43
C ASP A 94 -7.83 -6.84 -1.00
N GLY A 95 -6.92 -5.87 -1.15
CA GLY A 95 -6.42 -5.42 -2.45
C GLY A 95 -7.20 -4.24 -3.05
N SER A 96 -8.31 -3.78 -2.43
CA SER A 96 -9.07 -2.61 -2.88
C SER A 96 -8.46 -1.27 -2.46
N SER A 97 -7.32 -1.29 -1.76
CA SER A 97 -6.70 -0.11 -1.18
C SER A 97 -5.21 -0.08 -1.45
N LEU A 98 -4.72 1.09 -1.87
CA LEU A 98 -3.31 1.39 -2.08
C LEU A 98 -2.91 2.57 -1.20
N TYR A 99 -1.67 2.58 -0.78
CA TYR A 99 -1.11 3.69 -0.02
C TYR A 99 0.19 4.16 -0.66
N MET A 100 0.33 5.46 -0.88
CA MET A 100 1.59 6.09 -1.30
C MET A 100 2.26 6.69 -0.07
N PRO A 101 3.27 6.01 0.48
CA PRO A 101 4.00 6.49 1.64
C PRO A 101 4.89 7.69 1.32
N VAL A 102 5.24 8.44 2.35
CA VAL A 102 6.38 9.36 2.32
C VAL A 102 7.68 8.56 2.35
N ASP A 103 8.71 9.04 1.67
CA ASP A 103 10.05 8.43 1.62
C ASP A 103 10.69 8.23 3.02
N SER A 104 10.42 9.15 3.94
CA SER A 104 10.89 9.09 5.33
C SER A 104 10.05 8.19 6.26
N LEU A 105 9.13 7.37 5.73
CA LEU A 105 8.23 6.54 6.55
C LEU A 105 8.99 5.65 7.55
N ILE A 106 9.99 4.91 7.05
CA ILE A 106 10.79 3.97 7.85
C ILE A 106 11.59 4.73 8.90
N ILE A 107 12.24 5.84 8.51
CA ILE A 107 13.00 6.70 9.42
C ILE A 107 12.08 7.28 10.51
N SER A 108 10.85 7.65 10.15
CA SER A 108 9.86 8.17 11.12
C SER A 108 9.50 7.13 12.18
N GLN A 109 9.43 5.85 11.83
CA GLN A 109 9.20 4.77 12.80
C GLN A 109 10.35 4.65 13.79
N LEU A 110 11.59 4.77 13.31
CA LEU A 110 12.78 4.68 14.16
C LEU A 110 12.93 5.88 15.09
N LEU A 111 12.68 7.10 14.58
CA LEU A 111 12.90 8.34 15.32
C LEU A 111 11.72 8.77 16.20
N ARG A 112 10.51 8.30 15.92
CA ARG A 112 9.28 8.74 16.60
C ARG A 112 8.37 7.56 16.99
N PRO A 113 8.88 6.54 17.71
CA PRO A 113 8.13 5.30 17.97
C PRO A 113 6.79 5.56 18.67
N ASN A 114 6.70 6.56 19.54
CA ASN A 114 5.48 6.90 20.28
C ASN A 114 4.37 7.57 19.42
N LYS A 115 4.71 8.05 18.21
CA LYS A 115 3.75 8.68 17.28
C LYS A 115 3.36 7.77 16.13
N VAL A 116 4.04 6.65 15.98
CA VAL A 116 3.86 5.69 14.91
C VAL A 116 3.02 4.51 15.41
N LYS A 117 1.93 4.22 14.69
CA LYS A 117 1.02 3.10 14.98
C LYS A 117 1.00 2.10 13.80
N PHE A 118 2.12 1.94 13.12
CA PHE A 118 2.32 0.99 12.03
C PHE A 118 3.67 0.29 12.18
N GLN A 119 3.83 -0.81 11.46
CA GLN A 119 5.10 -1.53 11.28
C GLN A 119 5.42 -1.53 9.80
N ALA A 120 6.52 -0.86 9.41
CA ALA A 120 6.86 -0.66 8.00
C ALA A 120 7.18 -1.98 7.27
N ASP A 121 7.69 -2.98 7.97
CA ASP A 121 7.96 -4.33 7.48
C ASP A 121 6.69 -5.16 7.22
N LYS A 122 5.54 -4.72 7.72
CA LYS A 122 4.24 -5.40 7.51
C LYS A 122 3.45 -4.84 6.33
N PHE A 123 3.92 -3.78 5.68
CA PHE A 123 3.34 -3.36 4.41
C PHE A 123 3.80 -4.27 3.27
N ILE A 124 2.92 -4.51 2.31
CA ILE A 124 3.27 -5.14 1.05
C ILE A 124 3.79 -4.04 0.12
N TRP A 125 5.09 -4.01 -0.08
CA TRP A 125 5.76 -3.03 -0.94
C TRP A 125 5.66 -3.46 -2.40
N LEU A 126 5.01 -2.64 -3.24
CA LEU A 126 4.79 -2.95 -4.65
C LEU A 126 5.90 -2.39 -5.55
N GLY A 127 6.50 -1.26 -5.16
CA GLY A 127 7.53 -0.61 -5.95
C GLY A 127 7.68 0.87 -5.61
N THR A 128 8.44 1.58 -6.42
CA THR A 128 8.64 3.03 -6.32
C THR A 128 8.19 3.75 -7.59
N VAL A 129 7.63 4.93 -7.42
CA VAL A 129 7.18 5.77 -8.55
C VAL A 129 8.36 6.49 -9.21
N ILE A 130 9.34 6.90 -8.41
CA ILE A 130 10.56 7.57 -8.85
C ILE A 130 11.75 7.12 -8.01
N GLN A 131 12.94 7.24 -8.58
CA GLN A 131 14.17 7.28 -7.80
C GLN A 131 14.46 8.72 -7.42
N SER A 132 14.69 8.96 -6.12
CA SER A 132 15.02 10.28 -5.58
C SER A 132 16.36 10.21 -4.86
N ASN A 133 17.27 11.12 -5.21
CA ASN A 133 18.53 11.30 -4.51
C ASN A 133 18.37 12.49 -3.56
N ALA A 134 18.61 12.27 -2.27
CA ALA A 134 18.65 13.35 -1.30
C ALA A 134 19.92 14.19 -1.51
N VAL A 135 19.76 15.52 -1.53
CA VAL A 135 20.86 16.47 -1.63
C VAL A 135 20.79 17.46 -0.48
N ILE A 136 21.94 17.95 -0.08
CA ILE A 136 22.07 19.07 0.87
C ILE A 136 22.33 20.32 0.06
N VAL A 137 21.51 21.35 0.27
CA VAL A 137 21.65 22.65 -0.39
C VAL A 137 21.93 23.69 0.70
N VAL A 138 22.94 24.49 0.50
CA VAL A 138 23.27 25.64 1.37
C VAL A 138 23.36 26.90 0.53
N ARG A 139 23.11 28.04 1.13
CA ARG A 139 23.28 29.33 0.48
C ARG A 139 24.78 29.53 0.11
N SER A 140 25.04 30.12 -1.04
CA SER A 140 26.40 30.35 -1.54
C SER A 140 27.26 31.23 -0.62
N ASP A 141 26.60 32.13 0.12
CA ASP A 141 27.24 33.05 1.09
C ASP A 141 27.46 32.41 2.49
N ALA A 142 27.01 31.18 2.73
CA ALA A 142 27.20 30.48 4.03
C ALA A 142 28.66 30.04 4.25
N GLY A 143 29.53 30.16 3.25
CA GLY A 143 30.94 29.75 3.36
C GLY A 143 31.14 28.24 3.58
N ILE A 144 30.15 27.42 3.22
CA ILE A 144 30.19 25.95 3.29
C ILE A 144 30.37 25.41 1.88
N ASN A 145 31.49 24.79 1.63
CA ASN A 145 31.84 24.23 0.32
C ASN A 145 31.93 22.70 0.33
N THR A 146 32.08 22.11 1.53
CA THR A 146 32.22 20.66 1.70
C THR A 146 31.38 20.17 2.88
N LEU A 147 31.12 18.86 2.93
CA LEU A 147 30.45 18.23 4.09
C LEU A 147 31.26 18.37 5.38
N SER A 148 32.59 18.49 5.28
CA SER A 148 33.46 18.69 6.43
C SER A 148 33.25 20.06 7.09
N ASP A 149 32.92 21.09 6.31
CA ASP A 149 32.64 22.43 6.84
C ASP A 149 31.43 22.44 7.79
N LEU A 150 30.45 21.52 7.59
CA LEU A 150 29.29 21.36 8.45
C LEU A 150 29.63 20.89 9.86
N LYS A 151 30.82 20.31 10.07
CA LYS A 151 31.28 19.86 11.40
C LYS A 151 31.82 21.03 12.25
N SER A 152 32.32 22.06 11.62
CA SER A 152 33.01 23.18 12.25
C SER A 152 32.23 24.50 12.22
N LYS A 153 31.20 24.60 11.36
CA LYS A 153 30.40 25.83 11.22
C LYS A 153 28.97 25.61 11.67
N GLN A 154 28.47 26.55 12.46
CA GLN A 154 27.06 26.56 12.84
C GLN A 154 26.23 27.01 11.64
N VAL A 155 25.29 26.20 11.20
CA VAL A 155 24.31 26.53 10.16
C VAL A 155 22.96 26.73 10.79
N VAL A 156 22.37 27.89 10.61
CA VAL A 156 20.98 28.15 10.96
C VAL A 156 20.11 27.79 9.77
N MET A 157 19.22 26.82 9.96
CA MET A 157 18.26 26.38 8.94
C MET A 157 16.90 27.05 9.13
#